data_feb8b0446bb8f06ef5d3b574cf0fc543
#
_entry.id   feb8b0446bb8f06ef5d3b574cf0fc543
#
_cell.length_a   1.000
_cell.length_b   1.000
_cell.length_c   1.000
_cell.angle_alpha   90.00
_cell.angle_beta   90.00
_cell.angle_gamma   90.00
#
_symmetry.space_group_name_H-M   'P 1'
#
loop_
_entity.id
_entity.type
_entity.pdbx_description
1 polymer ?
#
loop_
_entity_poly.entity_id
_entity_poly.type
_entity_poly.pdbx_seq_one_letter_code
_entity_poly.pdbx_strand_id
1 'polypeptide(L)'
;MHPANITGITDLARKIRQKYPNKTIWLYTGSLWEEIQNEEVIHYLDVCVDGEFLVNRRDPSLKWKGSDNQRVINVPETLRQGKIVLHAE
;
A
#
# COMPACT_ATOMS: atom_id res chain seq x y z
N MET A 1 -5.17 3.31 -8.96
CA MET A 1 -5.60 1.93 -9.25
C MET A 1 -7.05 1.92 -9.67
N HIS A 2 -7.35 1.22 -10.72
CA HIS A 2 -8.73 1.10 -11.19
C HIS A 2 -9.50 0.15 -10.27
N PRO A 3 -10.75 0.49 -9.85
CA PRO A 3 -11.50 -0.37 -8.93
C PRO A 3 -11.67 -1.82 -9.40
N ALA A 4 -11.77 -2.05 -10.71
CA ALA A 4 -11.91 -3.40 -11.24
C ALA A 4 -10.71 -4.29 -10.95
N ASN A 5 -9.55 -3.71 -10.66
CA ASN A 5 -8.33 -4.47 -10.39
C ASN A 5 -8.20 -4.89 -8.93
N ILE A 6 -9.00 -4.32 -8.05
CA ILE A 6 -8.90 -4.59 -6.60
C ILE A 6 -9.19 -6.05 -6.30
N THR A 7 -10.21 -6.64 -6.94
CA THR A 7 -10.57 -8.03 -6.69
C THR A 7 -9.45 -9.00 -7.02
N GLY A 8 -8.80 -8.81 -8.17
CA GLY A 8 -7.69 -9.66 -8.57
C GLY A 8 -6.49 -9.53 -7.65
N ILE A 9 -6.19 -8.30 -7.22
CA ILE A 9 -5.10 -8.03 -6.28
C ILE A 9 -5.40 -8.65 -4.92
N THR A 10 -6.64 -8.57 -4.47
CA THR A 10 -7.07 -9.17 -3.19
C THR A 10 -6.86 -10.67 -3.21
N ASP A 11 -7.27 -11.36 -4.28
CA ASP A 11 -7.07 -12.79 -4.41
C ASP A 11 -5.61 -13.16 -4.41
N LEU A 12 -4.77 -12.41 -5.12
CA LEU A 12 -3.34 -12.65 -5.17
C LEU A 12 -2.71 -12.49 -3.79
N ALA A 13 -3.05 -11.41 -3.09
CA ALA A 13 -2.52 -11.14 -1.76
C ALA A 13 -2.92 -12.25 -0.77
N ARG A 14 -4.17 -12.70 -0.83
CA ARG A 14 -4.64 -13.78 0.04
C ARG A 14 -3.87 -15.07 -0.23
N LYS A 15 -3.64 -15.41 -1.50
CA LYS A 15 -2.90 -16.62 -1.87
C LYS A 15 -1.45 -16.55 -1.39
N ILE A 16 -0.82 -15.38 -1.51
CA ILE A 16 0.54 -15.19 -1.04
C ILE A 16 0.61 -15.37 0.47
N ARG A 17 -0.35 -14.82 1.22
CA ARG A 17 -0.40 -15.00 2.68
C ARG A 17 -0.56 -16.47 3.07
N GLN A 18 -1.37 -17.21 2.33
CA GLN A 18 -1.59 -18.63 2.62
C GLN A 18 -0.35 -19.47 2.33
N LYS A 19 0.32 -19.18 1.21
CA LYS A 19 1.46 -19.98 0.76
C LYS A 19 2.78 -19.53 1.40
N TYR A 20 2.93 -18.23 1.64
CA TYR A 20 4.17 -17.64 2.18
C TYR A 20 3.85 -16.70 3.33
N PRO A 21 3.41 -17.23 4.49
CA PRO A 21 2.94 -16.36 5.58
C PRO A 21 4.01 -15.46 6.16
N ASN A 22 5.29 -15.76 5.94
CA ASN A 22 6.40 -14.98 6.48
C ASN A 22 6.90 -13.90 5.50
N LYS A 23 6.31 -13.81 4.31
CA LYS A 23 6.72 -12.80 3.33
C LYS A 23 5.94 -11.50 3.57
N THR A 24 6.60 -10.37 3.38
CA THR A 24 5.94 -9.08 3.44
C THR A 24 5.30 -8.75 2.10
N ILE A 25 4.14 -8.13 2.16
CA ILE A 25 3.40 -7.75 0.95
C ILE A 25 3.31 -6.23 0.89
N TRP A 26 3.83 -5.65 -0.18
CA TRP A 26 3.80 -4.22 -0.44
C TRP A 26 2.89 -3.94 -1.62
N LEU A 27 2.01 -2.96 -1.49
CA LEU A 27 1.15 -2.53 -2.58
C LEU A 27 1.50 -1.08 -2.95
N TYR A 28 1.83 -0.86 -4.21
CA TYR A 28 1.99 0.47 -4.77
C TYR A 28 0.70 0.79 -5.53
N THR A 29 -0.03 1.79 -5.05
CA THR A 29 -1.31 2.15 -5.64
C THR A 29 -1.30 3.62 -6.05
N GLY A 30 -1.99 3.93 -7.14
CA GLY A 30 -2.18 5.32 -7.55
C GLY A 30 -3.29 6.03 -6.79
N SER A 31 -4.01 5.31 -5.93
CA SER A 31 -5.10 5.87 -5.13
C SER A 31 -4.59 6.33 -3.77
N LEU A 32 -5.33 7.22 -3.12
CA LEU A 32 -5.03 7.62 -1.76
C LEU A 32 -5.52 6.56 -0.79
N TRP A 33 -4.84 6.46 0.36
CA TRP A 33 -5.24 5.52 1.42
C TRP A 33 -6.72 5.68 1.76
N GLU A 34 -7.19 6.92 1.85
CA GLU A 34 -8.57 7.22 2.19
C GLU A 34 -9.57 6.63 1.21
N GLU A 35 -9.13 6.36 -0.03
CA GLU A 35 -9.99 5.78 -1.05
C GLU A 35 -10.07 4.26 -0.97
N ILE A 36 -9.02 3.61 -0.42
CA ILE A 36 -8.92 2.14 -0.46
C ILE A 36 -8.90 1.52 0.93
N GLN A 37 -8.94 2.31 1.99
CA GLN A 37 -8.78 1.81 3.36
C GLN A 37 -9.82 0.79 3.79
N ASN A 38 -10.97 0.76 3.13
CA ASN A 38 -12.03 -0.19 3.44
C ASN A 38 -12.03 -1.43 2.54
N GLU A 39 -11.07 -1.53 1.62
CA GLU A 39 -10.98 -2.68 0.74
C GLU A 39 -10.40 -3.89 1.47
N GLU A 40 -10.87 -5.08 1.09
CA GLU A 40 -10.43 -6.31 1.74
C GLU A 40 -8.91 -6.51 1.61
N VAL A 41 -8.33 -6.11 0.48
CA VAL A 41 -6.90 -6.32 0.22
C VAL A 41 -6.02 -5.70 1.32
N ILE A 42 -6.51 -4.64 1.95
CA ILE A 42 -5.75 -3.93 2.99
C ILE A 42 -5.36 -4.87 4.14
N HIS A 43 -6.21 -5.82 4.47
CA HIS A 43 -5.95 -6.74 5.58
C HIS A 43 -4.82 -7.74 5.28
N TYR A 44 -4.40 -7.85 4.03
CA TYR A 44 -3.32 -8.75 3.62
C TYR A 44 -2.00 -8.02 3.40
N LEU A 45 -1.98 -6.70 3.54
CA LEU A 45 -0.79 -5.91 3.24
C LEU A 45 0.03 -5.60 4.48
N ASP A 46 1.34 -5.52 4.30
CA ASP A 46 2.25 -5.02 5.34
C ASP A 46 2.53 -3.55 5.12
N VAL A 47 2.71 -3.13 3.87
CA VAL A 47 3.01 -1.75 3.53
C VAL A 47 2.21 -1.34 2.30
N CYS A 48 1.66 -0.13 2.33
CA CYS A 48 0.95 0.45 1.20
C CYS A 48 1.60 1.79 0.86
N VAL A 49 2.10 1.92 -0.37
CA VAL A 49 2.60 3.19 -0.88
C VAL A 49 1.47 3.83 -1.65
N ASP A 50 0.85 4.87 -1.07
CA ASP A 50 -0.32 5.50 -1.65
C ASP A 50 0.01 6.79 -2.39
N GLY A 51 -0.96 7.28 -3.15
CA GLY A 51 -0.83 8.51 -3.91
C GLY A 51 -0.33 8.28 -5.32
N GLU A 52 -0.77 9.16 -6.23
CA GLU A 52 -0.39 9.06 -7.63
C GLU A 52 1.08 9.42 -7.83
N PHE A 53 1.78 8.62 -8.65
CA PHE A 53 3.14 8.96 -9.03
C PHE A 53 3.13 10.18 -9.95
N LEU A 54 3.77 11.26 -9.51
CA LEU A 54 3.83 12.50 -10.29
C LEU A 54 5.23 12.67 -10.86
N VAL A 55 5.33 12.66 -12.19
CA VAL A 55 6.62 12.75 -12.87
C VAL A 55 7.38 14.03 -12.52
N ASN A 56 6.66 15.14 -12.41
CA ASN A 56 7.26 16.43 -12.06
C ASN A 56 7.72 16.53 -10.60
N ARG A 57 7.36 15.56 -9.77
CA ARG A 57 7.79 15.49 -8.37
C ARG A 57 8.63 14.26 -8.09
N ARG A 58 9.09 13.59 -9.14
CA ARG A 58 9.93 12.41 -9.03
C ARG A 58 11.26 12.78 -8.37
N ASP A 59 11.68 11.94 -7.43
CA ASP A 59 12.96 12.13 -6.75
C ASP A 59 13.57 10.76 -6.52
N PRO A 60 14.65 10.39 -7.24
CA PRO A 60 15.26 9.08 -7.10
C PRO A 60 15.95 8.86 -5.75
N SER A 61 16.14 9.92 -4.96
CA SER A 61 16.71 9.77 -3.63
C SER A 61 15.70 9.31 -2.58
N LEU A 62 14.40 9.31 -2.91
CA LEU A 62 13.37 8.89 -1.97
C LEU A 62 13.40 7.37 -1.76
N LYS A 63 13.26 6.97 -0.50
CA LYS A 63 13.16 5.57 -0.14
C LYS A 63 11.75 5.06 -0.36
N TRP A 64 11.62 3.94 -1.09
CA TRP A 64 10.38 3.17 -1.24
C TRP A 64 9.25 3.86 -2.00
N LYS A 65 9.43 5.08 -2.46
CA LYS A 65 8.40 5.79 -3.23
C LYS A 65 9.05 6.54 -4.39
N GLY A 66 8.25 6.79 -5.43
CA GLY A 66 8.76 7.40 -6.66
C GLY A 66 8.66 8.91 -6.71
N SER A 67 7.72 9.50 -5.96
CA SER A 67 7.54 10.96 -5.91
C SER A 67 7.26 11.39 -4.48
N ASP A 68 7.55 12.66 -4.16
CA ASP A 68 7.53 13.14 -2.78
C ASP A 68 6.12 13.27 -2.19
N ASN A 69 5.09 13.25 -3.03
CA ASN A 69 3.70 13.32 -2.57
C ASN A 69 3.16 11.96 -2.09
N GLN A 70 3.88 10.86 -2.37
CA GLN A 70 3.42 9.53 -1.96
C GLN A 70 3.78 9.27 -0.51
N ARG A 71 2.97 8.42 0.15
CA ARG A 71 3.18 8.05 1.54
C ARG A 71 3.46 6.55 1.63
N VAL A 72 4.41 6.18 2.47
CA VAL A 72 4.72 4.77 2.75
C VAL A 72 4.06 4.42 4.07
N ILE A 73 2.94 3.69 4.01
CA ILE A 73 2.05 3.47 5.14
C ILE A 73 2.28 2.09 5.75
N ASN A 74 2.48 2.05 7.07
CA ASN A 74 2.52 0.81 7.83
C ASN A 74 1.09 0.34 8.05
N VAL A 75 0.65 -0.65 7.28
CA VAL A 75 -0.76 -1.04 7.26
C VAL A 75 -1.23 -1.65 8.59
N PRO A 76 -0.54 -2.64 9.18
CA PRO A 76 -1.01 -3.20 10.44
C PRO A 76 -1.14 -2.17 11.56
N GLU A 77 -0.16 -1.28 11.68
CA GLU A 77 -0.21 -0.24 12.72
C GLU A 77 -1.31 0.78 12.45
N THR A 78 -1.51 1.13 11.16
CA THR A 78 -2.57 2.05 10.78
C THR A 78 -3.93 1.49 11.15
N LEU A 79 -4.16 0.21 10.87
CA LEU A 79 -5.43 -0.43 11.22
C LEU A 79 -5.62 -0.52 12.73
N ARG A 80 -4.55 -0.81 13.46
CA ARG A 80 -4.60 -0.95 14.92
C ARG A 80 -4.89 0.38 15.60
N GLN A 81 -4.27 1.45 15.13
CA GLN A 81 -4.37 2.75 15.79
C GLN A 81 -5.52 3.62 15.28
N GLY A 82 -6.12 3.25 14.16
CA GLY A 82 -7.21 4.04 13.57
C GLY A 82 -6.76 5.35 12.94
N LYS A 83 -5.46 5.50 12.69
CA LYS A 83 -4.90 6.67 12.02
C LYS A 83 -3.71 6.24 11.18
N ILE A 84 -3.35 7.03 10.17
CA ILE A 84 -2.23 6.70 9.30
C ILE A 84 -0.92 6.71 10.09
N VAL A 85 -0.22 5.58 10.05
CA VAL A 85 1.10 5.42 10.66
C VAL A 85 2.08 5.12 9.53
N LEU A 86 3.11 5.94 9.40
CA LEU A 86 4.09 5.78 8.34
C LEU A 86 5.07 4.66 8.67
N HIS A 87 5.51 3.97 7.61
CA HIS A 87 6.53 2.93 7.74
C HIS A 87 7.87 3.60 8.11
N ALA A 88 8.55 3.06 9.11
CA ALA A 88 9.82 3.62 9.55
C ALA A 88 10.92 3.38 8.51
N GLU A 89 11.75 4.41 8.29
CA GLU A 89 12.87 4.31 7.36
C GLU A 89 14.11 3.70 8.00
#